data_30415655b667ef36232659f4067b09c9
#
_entry.id   30415655b667ef36232659f4067b09c9
#
_cell.length_a   1.000
_cell.length_b   1.000
_cell.length_c   1.000
_cell.angle_alpha   90.00
_cell.angle_beta   90.00
_cell.angle_gamma   90.00
#
_symmetry.space_group_name_H-M   'P 1'
#
loop_
_entity.id
_entity.type
_entity.pdbx_description
1 polymer ?
#
loop_
_entity_poly.entity_id
_entity_poly.type
_entity_poly.pdbx_seq_one_letter_code
_entity_poly.pdbx_strand_id
1 'polypeptide(L)'
;MKKSNNVINVQLSDNQGKLHIRIAGWYIPKDFNDYSFELLINGKKTECSIEHITREDKLDELLERGLNRDCEIGFIVKADTDKTDINEIKFFVVDSGETKELASLDNKDIGYTIEDQLLQYNIDCIW
;
A
#
# COMPACT_ATOMS: atom_id res chain seq x y z
N MET A 1 -21.58 -10.45 8.86
CA MET A 1 -20.78 -9.80 7.80
C MET A 1 -19.37 -10.38 7.77
N LYS A 2 -18.92 -10.73 6.59
CA LYS A 2 -17.61 -11.32 6.43
C LYS A 2 -16.53 -10.23 6.37
N LYS A 3 -15.45 -10.40 7.10
CA LYS A 3 -14.31 -9.49 7.02
C LYS A 3 -13.37 -9.95 5.90
N SER A 4 -12.92 -9.00 5.11
CA SER A 4 -11.83 -9.23 4.19
C SER A 4 -10.56 -8.60 4.75
N ASN A 5 -9.49 -9.36 4.84
CA ASN A 5 -8.20 -8.86 5.27
C ASN A 5 -7.40 -8.42 4.05
N ASN A 6 -7.04 -7.15 4.01
CA ASN A 6 -6.07 -6.68 3.02
C ASN A 6 -4.68 -7.00 3.52
N VAL A 7 -3.87 -7.57 2.66
CA VAL A 7 -2.47 -7.83 2.94
C VAL A 7 -1.65 -6.84 2.14
N ILE A 8 -0.91 -6.00 2.84
CA ILE A 8 -0.04 -4.99 2.24
C ILE A 8 1.41 -5.42 2.49
N ASN A 9 2.13 -5.65 1.42
CA ASN A 9 3.54 -6.02 1.48
C ASN A 9 4.41 -4.81 1.20
N VAL A 10 5.33 -4.52 2.11
CA VAL A 10 6.28 -3.42 1.95
C VAL A 10 7.68 -4.01 1.81
N GLN A 11 8.34 -3.67 0.73
CA GLN A 11 9.71 -4.10 0.45
C GLN A 11 10.58 -2.88 0.21
N LEU A 12 11.71 -2.83 0.90
CA LEU A 12 12.68 -1.76 0.76
C LEU A 12 13.99 -2.36 0.28
N SER A 13 14.65 -1.66 -0.62
CA SER A 13 15.99 -2.05 -1.07
C SER A 13 16.87 -0.82 -1.20
N ASP A 14 18.15 -1.00 -0.85
CA ASP A 14 19.16 0.04 -0.93
C ASP A 14 19.93 -0.15 -2.23
N ASN A 15 20.00 0.89 -3.04
CA ASN A 15 20.74 0.88 -4.29
C ASN A 15 21.51 2.17 -4.43
N GLN A 16 22.82 2.11 -4.16
CA GLN A 16 23.75 3.23 -4.34
C GLN A 16 23.30 4.50 -3.59
N GLY A 17 22.91 4.34 -2.33
CA GLY A 17 22.49 5.45 -1.49
C GLY A 17 21.06 5.91 -1.69
N LYS A 18 20.33 5.27 -2.60
CA LYS A 18 18.89 5.51 -2.79
C LYS A 18 18.11 4.37 -2.20
N LEU A 19 16.97 4.72 -1.61
CA LEU A 19 16.03 3.75 -1.10
C LEU A 19 14.93 3.54 -2.12
N HIS A 20 14.76 2.28 -2.57
CA HIS A 20 13.64 1.86 -3.40
C HIS A 20 12.54 1.35 -2.48
N ILE A 21 11.35 1.89 -2.65
CA ILE A 21 10.17 1.50 -1.88
C ILE A 21 9.20 0.82 -2.83
N ARG A 22 8.78 -0.39 -2.49
CA ARG A 22 7.75 -1.12 -3.21
C ARG A 22 6.67 -1.55 -2.25
N ILE A 23 5.45 -1.08 -2.49
CA ILE A 23 4.28 -1.43 -1.68
C ILE A 23 3.29 -2.11 -2.61
N ALA A 24 2.94 -3.35 -2.31
CA ALA A 24 2.02 -4.12 -3.13
C ALA A 24 0.91 -4.72 -2.27
N GLY A 25 -0.28 -4.78 -2.82
CA GLY A 25 -1.41 -5.35 -2.12
C GLY A 25 -2.69 -5.19 -2.90
N TRP A 26 -3.80 -5.19 -2.19
CA TRP A 26 -5.10 -4.95 -2.79
C TRP A 26 -5.96 -4.16 -1.82
N TYR A 27 -6.87 -3.38 -2.39
CA TYR A 27 -7.78 -2.56 -1.62
C TYR A 27 -9.08 -2.39 -2.40
N ILE A 28 -10.21 -2.60 -1.75
CA ILE A 28 -11.53 -2.38 -2.34
C ILE A 28 -12.04 -1.05 -1.81
N PRO A 29 -12.05 0.02 -2.63
CA PRO A 29 -12.56 1.31 -2.19
C PRO A 29 -14.08 1.32 -2.06
N LYS A 30 -14.60 2.22 -1.25
CA LYS A 30 -16.04 2.46 -1.18
C LYS A 30 -16.55 3.06 -2.48
N ASP A 31 -15.74 3.91 -3.11
CA ASP A 31 -16.06 4.53 -4.39
C ASP A 31 -14.83 4.49 -5.29
N PHE A 32 -14.89 3.70 -6.35
CA PHE A 32 -13.79 3.57 -7.32
C PHE A 32 -13.48 4.88 -8.05
N ASN A 33 -14.41 5.83 -8.06
CA ASN A 33 -14.21 7.13 -8.70
C ASN A 33 -13.69 8.20 -7.76
N ASP A 34 -13.58 7.90 -6.47
CA ASP A 34 -13.18 8.86 -5.45
C ASP A 34 -12.22 8.23 -4.44
N TYR A 35 -11.08 7.73 -4.92
CA TYR A 35 -10.04 7.25 -4.03
C TYR A 35 -8.66 7.49 -4.64
N SER A 36 -7.68 7.64 -3.77
CA SER A 36 -6.28 7.80 -4.18
C SER A 36 -5.37 7.30 -3.06
N PHE A 37 -4.11 7.09 -3.40
CA PHE A 37 -3.10 6.70 -2.43
C PHE A 37 -2.12 7.83 -2.20
N GLU A 38 -1.59 7.92 -0.99
CA GLU A 38 -0.57 8.91 -0.63
C GLU A 38 0.58 8.23 0.11
N LEU A 39 1.80 8.57 -0.29
CA LEU A 39 3.01 8.12 0.37
C LEU A 39 3.68 9.30 1.04
N LEU A 40 3.94 9.18 2.35
CA LEU A 40 4.62 10.22 3.13
C LEU A 40 5.93 9.67 3.67
N ILE A 41 7.00 10.40 3.44
CA ILE A 41 8.32 10.10 3.98
C ILE A 41 8.70 11.25 4.90
N ASN A 42 8.95 10.95 6.18
CA ASN A 42 9.19 11.95 7.22
C ASN A 42 8.10 13.03 7.26
N GLY A 43 6.84 12.61 7.06
CA GLY A 43 5.69 13.51 7.06
C GLY A 43 5.51 14.32 5.79
N LYS A 44 6.34 14.14 4.78
CA LYS A 44 6.25 14.86 3.52
C LYS A 44 5.67 13.97 2.41
N LYS A 45 4.73 14.51 1.67
CA LYS A 45 4.15 13.82 0.53
C LYS A 45 5.22 13.58 -0.53
N THR A 46 5.34 12.32 -0.97
CA THR A 46 6.38 11.89 -1.90
C THR A 46 5.73 11.36 -3.18
N GLU A 47 6.27 11.75 -4.31
CA GLU A 47 5.81 11.21 -5.59
C GLU A 47 6.11 9.73 -5.69
N CYS A 48 5.15 8.98 -6.21
CA CYS A 48 5.29 7.56 -6.45
C CYS A 48 4.53 7.17 -7.71
N SER A 49 4.94 6.06 -8.32
CA SER A 49 4.18 5.48 -9.42
C SER A 49 3.24 4.43 -8.86
N ILE A 50 2.02 4.39 -9.40
CA ILE A 50 1.01 3.45 -8.94
C ILE A 50 0.51 2.69 -10.16
N GLU A 51 0.60 1.37 -10.10
CA GLU A 51 0.05 0.48 -11.11
C GLU A 51 -1.15 -0.23 -10.50
N HIS A 52 -2.28 -0.15 -11.18
CA HIS A 52 -3.50 -0.85 -10.76
C HIS A 52 -3.64 -2.14 -11.55
N ILE A 53 -3.90 -3.22 -10.86
CA ILE A 53 -4.01 -4.54 -11.47
C ILE A 53 -5.27 -5.26 -10.99
N THR A 54 -5.74 -6.20 -11.80
CA THR A 54 -6.83 -7.09 -11.38
C THR A 54 -6.29 -8.18 -10.47
N ARG A 55 -7.15 -8.68 -9.59
CA ARG A 55 -6.80 -9.74 -8.64
C ARG A 55 -7.82 -10.87 -8.75
N GLU A 56 -7.58 -11.79 -9.68
CA GLU A 56 -8.49 -12.93 -9.88
C GLU A 56 -8.55 -13.85 -8.66
N ASP A 57 -7.49 -13.89 -7.88
CA ASP A 57 -7.46 -14.64 -6.62
C ASP A 57 -8.41 -14.06 -5.55
N LYS A 58 -8.92 -12.86 -5.78
CA LYS A 58 -9.88 -12.19 -4.88
C LYS A 58 -11.29 -12.12 -5.46
N LEU A 59 -11.59 -12.94 -6.46
CA LEU A 59 -12.88 -12.92 -7.13
C LEU A 59 -14.05 -13.14 -6.17
N ASP A 60 -13.90 -14.04 -5.21
CA ASP A 60 -14.97 -14.32 -4.25
C ASP A 60 -15.32 -13.08 -3.42
N GLU A 61 -14.32 -12.35 -2.95
CA GLU A 61 -14.53 -11.11 -2.20
C GLU A 61 -15.18 -10.05 -3.07
N LEU A 62 -14.79 -9.97 -4.34
CA LEU A 62 -15.37 -9.02 -5.28
C LEU A 62 -16.84 -9.30 -5.51
N LEU A 63 -17.19 -10.56 -5.76
CA LEU A 63 -18.58 -10.97 -6.01
C LEU A 63 -19.47 -10.74 -4.78
N GLU A 64 -18.96 -10.98 -3.60
CA GLU A 64 -19.70 -10.70 -2.35
C GLU A 64 -20.07 -9.22 -2.22
N ARG A 65 -19.31 -8.33 -2.83
CA ARG A 65 -19.54 -6.88 -2.79
C ARG A 65 -20.26 -6.35 -4.02
N GLY A 66 -20.74 -7.23 -4.89
CA GLY A 66 -21.42 -6.83 -6.12
C GLY A 66 -20.48 -6.33 -7.20
N LEU A 67 -19.21 -6.64 -7.10
CA LEU A 67 -18.20 -6.26 -8.08
C LEU A 67 -17.86 -7.45 -8.98
N ASN A 68 -17.08 -7.20 -10.02
CA ASN A 68 -16.68 -8.25 -10.96
C ASN A 68 -15.15 -8.38 -11.05
N ARG A 69 -14.70 -9.38 -11.82
CA ARG A 69 -13.26 -9.67 -11.96
C ARG A 69 -12.46 -8.57 -12.62
N ASP A 70 -13.11 -7.67 -13.36
CA ASP A 70 -12.41 -6.61 -14.08
C ASP A 70 -12.10 -5.40 -13.19
N CYS A 71 -12.59 -5.39 -11.95
CA CYS A 71 -12.25 -4.34 -11.00
C CYS A 71 -10.78 -4.45 -10.59
N GLU A 72 -10.03 -3.39 -10.85
CA GLU A 72 -8.60 -3.35 -10.56
C GLU A 72 -8.36 -2.97 -9.10
N ILE A 73 -8.46 -3.93 -8.21
CA ILE A 73 -8.29 -3.72 -6.77
C ILE A 73 -6.86 -3.94 -6.28
N GLY A 74 -6.03 -4.58 -7.10
CA GLY A 74 -4.62 -4.75 -6.79
C GLY A 74 -3.85 -3.48 -7.12
N PHE A 75 -2.74 -3.26 -6.42
CA PHE A 75 -1.88 -2.12 -6.68
C PHE A 75 -0.42 -2.47 -6.41
N ILE A 76 0.45 -1.79 -7.14
CA ILE A 76 1.88 -1.80 -6.91
C ILE A 76 2.35 -0.35 -6.91
N VAL A 77 2.87 0.09 -5.78
CA VAL A 77 3.39 1.44 -5.60
C VAL A 77 4.91 1.36 -5.58
N LYS A 78 5.55 2.21 -6.36
CA LYS A 78 7.02 2.30 -6.41
C LYS A 78 7.45 3.73 -6.22
N ALA A 79 8.47 3.91 -5.40
CA ALA A 79 9.07 5.22 -5.17
C ALA A 79 10.56 5.06 -4.89
N ASP A 80 11.32 6.07 -5.27
CA ASP A 80 12.74 6.17 -4.99
C ASP A 80 12.99 7.44 -4.20
N THR A 81 13.80 7.36 -3.17
CA THR A 81 14.16 8.52 -2.37
C THR A 81 15.61 8.39 -1.91
N ASP A 82 16.20 9.52 -1.53
CA ASP A 82 17.52 9.51 -0.93
C ASP A 82 17.44 8.81 0.44
N LYS A 83 18.38 7.91 0.70
CA LYS A 83 18.37 7.11 1.93
C LYS A 83 18.68 7.92 3.18
N THR A 84 19.20 9.14 3.04
CA THR A 84 19.65 9.96 4.14
C THR A 84 18.49 10.44 5.01
N ASP A 85 18.60 10.20 6.32
CA ASP A 85 17.68 10.73 7.33
C ASP A 85 16.22 10.29 7.21
N ILE A 86 15.97 9.07 6.71
CA ILE A 86 14.61 8.54 6.66
C ILE A 86 14.27 7.93 8.02
N ASN A 87 13.31 8.53 8.72
CA ASN A 87 12.87 8.11 10.04
C ASN A 87 11.50 7.45 10.01
N GLU A 88 10.69 7.75 9.00
CA GLU A 88 9.32 7.31 8.95
C GLU A 88 8.84 7.20 7.51
N ILE A 89 8.13 6.12 7.21
CA ILE A 89 7.44 5.93 5.94
C ILE A 89 6.00 5.58 6.28
N LYS A 90 5.04 6.33 5.75
CA LYS A 90 3.61 6.06 5.93
C LYS A 90 2.91 6.02 4.60
N PHE A 91 1.99 5.08 4.47
CA PHE A 91 1.20 4.89 3.26
C PHE A 91 -0.28 4.96 3.61
N PHE A 92 -0.99 5.83 2.91
CA PHE A 92 -2.41 6.10 3.17
C PHE A 92 -3.24 5.89 1.92
N VAL A 93 -4.52 5.58 2.14
CA VAL A 93 -5.54 5.71 1.12
C VAL A 93 -6.50 6.82 1.55
N VAL A 94 -6.91 7.64 0.58
CA VAL A 94 -7.98 8.62 0.76
C VAL A 94 -9.16 8.08 -0.05
N ASP A 95 -10.21 7.71 0.62
CA ASP A 95 -11.36 7.04 0.04
C ASP A 95 -12.64 7.75 0.49
N SER A 96 -13.38 8.30 -0.46
CA SER A 96 -14.63 9.01 -0.19
C SER A 96 -14.47 10.10 0.88
N GLY A 97 -13.35 10.81 0.84
CA GLY A 97 -13.03 11.89 1.78
C GLY A 97 -12.44 11.44 3.11
N GLU A 98 -12.29 10.15 3.33
CA GLU A 98 -11.69 9.62 4.54
C GLU A 98 -10.26 9.15 4.28
N THR A 99 -9.34 9.50 5.18
CA THR A 99 -7.95 9.08 5.10
C THR A 99 -7.72 7.90 6.03
N LYS A 100 -7.14 6.83 5.49
CA LYS A 100 -6.89 5.61 6.24
C LYS A 100 -5.44 5.19 6.09
N GLU A 101 -4.76 4.96 7.20
CA GLU A 101 -3.38 4.48 7.18
C GLU A 101 -3.36 2.99 6.83
N LEU A 102 -2.59 2.65 5.80
CA LEU A 102 -2.45 1.27 5.35
C LEU A 102 -1.13 0.65 5.81
N ALA A 103 -0.08 1.45 5.97
CA ALA A 103 1.21 0.97 6.44
C ALA A 103 1.96 2.09 7.14
N SER A 104 2.78 1.73 8.12
CA SER A 104 3.61 2.68 8.86
C SER A 104 4.90 1.99 9.28
N LEU A 105 6.04 2.57 8.90
CA LEU A 105 7.35 2.06 9.24
C LEU A 105 8.13 3.13 10.01
N ASP A 106 8.71 2.74 11.15
CA ASP A 106 9.66 3.58 11.88
C ASP A 106 11.10 3.21 11.51
N ASN A 107 12.08 3.79 12.19
CA ASN A 107 13.51 3.50 11.94
C ASN A 107 13.85 2.02 12.01
N LYS A 108 13.29 1.29 12.96
CA LYS A 108 13.58 -0.13 13.13
C LYS A 108 13.00 -0.95 11.99
N ASP A 109 11.77 -0.64 11.62
CA ASP A 109 11.09 -1.32 10.52
C ASP A 109 11.82 -1.09 9.21
N ILE A 110 12.30 0.12 8.98
CA ILE A 110 13.04 0.47 7.78
C ILE A 110 14.35 -0.33 7.71
N GLY A 111 15.12 -0.36 8.80
CA GLY A 111 16.35 -1.13 8.87
C GLY A 111 16.12 -2.63 8.64
N TYR A 112 15.10 -3.18 9.30
CA TYR A 112 14.72 -4.59 9.16
C TYR A 112 14.35 -4.94 7.72
N THR A 113 13.58 -4.06 7.08
CA THR A 113 13.07 -4.31 5.72
C THR A 113 14.18 -4.20 4.67
N ILE A 114 15.16 -3.31 4.87
CA ILE A 114 16.30 -3.15 3.96
C ILE A 114 17.18 -4.41 3.94
N GLU A 115 17.22 -5.18 5.01
CA GLU A 115 17.99 -6.43 5.08
C GLU A 115 17.27 -7.61 4.40
N ASP A 116 16.53 -7.34 3.35
CA ASP A 116 15.77 -8.31 2.55
C ASP A 116 14.63 -8.98 3.31
N GLN A 117 14.12 -8.32 4.33
CA GLN A 117 12.95 -8.80 5.05
C GLN A 117 11.70 -8.13 4.50
N LEU A 118 10.74 -8.93 4.13
CA LEU A 118 9.44 -8.42 3.69
C LEU A 118 8.57 -8.10 4.90
N LEU A 119 8.15 -6.86 5.01
CA LEU A 119 7.20 -6.48 6.04
C LEU A 119 5.78 -6.58 5.50
N GLN A 120 4.95 -7.31 6.22
CA GLN A 120 3.59 -7.59 5.79
C GLN A 120 2.60 -7.02 6.81
N TYR A 121 1.66 -6.22 6.32
CA TYR A 121 0.57 -5.67 7.11
C TYR A 121 -0.73 -6.36 6.75
N ASN A 122 -1.50 -6.74 7.77
CA ASN A 122 -2.84 -7.28 7.60
C ASN A 122 -3.83 -6.22 8.04
N ILE A 123 -4.67 -5.78 7.11
CA ILE A 123 -5.63 -4.72 7.36
C ILE A 123 -7.04 -5.27 7.16
N ASP A 124 -7.86 -5.11 8.18
CA ASP A 124 -9.27 -5.51 8.09
C ASP A 124 -10.03 -4.46 7.30
N CYS A 125 -10.66 -4.89 6.22
CA CYS A 125 -11.57 -4.06 5.44
C CYS A 125 -13.00 -4.49 5.75
N ILE A 126 -13.74 -3.61 6.37
CA ILE A 126 -15.15 -3.81 6.69
C ILE A 126 -15.94 -2.69 6.05
N TRP A 127 -16.88 -3.06 5.21
CA TRP A 127 -17.74 -2.11 4.50
C TRP A 127 -19.21 -2.28 4.89
#